data_07daa1a452d38b19e905ddce96bf5cf5
#
_entry.id   07daa1a452d38b19e905ddce96bf5cf5
#
_cell.length_a   1.000
_cell.length_b   1.000
_cell.length_c   1.000
_cell.angle_alpha   90.00
_cell.angle_beta   90.00
_cell.angle_gamma   90.00
#
_symmetry.space_group_name_H-M   'P 1'
#
loop_
_entity.id
_entity.type
_entity.pdbx_description
1 polymer ?
#
loop_
_entity_poly.entity_id
_entity_poly.type
_entity_poly.pdbx_seq_one_letter_code
_entity_poly.pdbx_strand_id
1 'polypeptide(L)'
;MRYLTFALTKGRLARKTLALLEQLGITCEEMKDKDSRKLIFVNEELKLKFFLAKGPDVPTYVEYGAADIGVVGKDTIMEEGREVHEVLDLRFGNCRMCVCGPKSAQELLKHRELIRVATKYPRIAKDYFYNQKHQTVEIIKLNGSIELAPLVGLAEVIVDIVETGSTLKENKLEVLEEVCPLSARMIVNPVSMRLENERIKDLISKLRALIQEA
;
A
#
# COMPACT_ATOMS: atom_id res chain seq x y z
N MET A 1 -8.18 -21.19 -22.10
CA MET A 1 -8.18 -20.03 -21.19
C MET A 1 -6.83 -19.96 -20.53
N ARG A 2 -6.11 -18.80 -20.58
CA ARG A 2 -4.81 -18.63 -19.91
C ARG A 2 -4.98 -18.48 -18.40
N TYR A 3 -3.90 -18.68 -17.66
CA TYR A 3 -3.90 -18.37 -16.23
C TYR A 3 -3.99 -16.87 -16.02
N LEU A 4 -4.78 -16.46 -15.02
CA LEU A 4 -4.78 -15.12 -14.47
C LEU A 4 -3.91 -15.13 -13.20
N THR A 5 -2.89 -14.32 -13.17
CA THR A 5 -1.86 -14.35 -12.12
C THR A 5 -2.03 -13.20 -11.14
N PHE A 6 -2.02 -13.53 -9.84
CA PHE A 6 -2.13 -12.58 -8.73
C PHE A 6 -0.81 -12.42 -8.00
N ALA A 7 -0.36 -11.18 -7.83
CA ALA A 7 0.71 -10.82 -6.91
C ALA A 7 0.10 -10.25 -5.62
N LEU A 8 0.30 -10.91 -4.49
CA LEU A 8 -0.23 -10.48 -3.20
C LEU A 8 0.90 -10.06 -2.27
N THR A 9 0.69 -8.96 -1.54
CA THR A 9 1.61 -8.53 -0.49
C THR A 9 1.59 -9.52 0.67
N LYS A 10 2.77 -10.07 1.05
CA LYS A 10 2.90 -11.02 2.18
C LYS A 10 2.27 -10.48 3.47
N GLY A 11 1.71 -11.37 4.28
CA GLY A 11 1.22 -11.07 5.62
C GLY A 11 -0.28 -10.76 5.69
N ARG A 12 -0.64 -9.71 6.43
CA ARG A 12 -2.04 -9.38 6.76
C ARG A 12 -2.90 -9.11 5.53
N LEU A 13 -2.37 -8.38 4.55
CA LEU A 13 -3.11 -8.05 3.33
C LEU A 13 -3.42 -9.30 2.49
N ALA A 14 -2.44 -10.20 2.28
CA ALA A 14 -2.68 -11.45 1.57
C ALA A 14 -3.78 -12.28 2.23
N ARG A 15 -3.73 -12.45 3.55
CA ARG A 15 -4.75 -13.23 4.28
C ARG A 15 -6.15 -12.66 4.11
N LYS A 16 -6.30 -11.32 4.24
CA LYS A 16 -7.59 -10.67 4.05
C LYS A 16 -8.09 -10.75 2.61
N THR A 17 -7.19 -10.61 1.64
CA THR A 17 -7.51 -10.76 0.22
C THR A 17 -7.99 -12.17 -0.10
N LEU A 18 -7.29 -13.20 0.38
CA LEU A 18 -7.67 -14.59 0.14
C LEU A 18 -9.02 -14.92 0.80
N ALA A 19 -9.26 -14.44 2.02
CA ALA A 19 -10.56 -14.60 2.68
C ALA A 19 -11.71 -13.91 1.91
N LEU A 20 -11.44 -12.78 1.26
CA LEU A 20 -12.41 -12.10 0.42
C LEU A 20 -12.68 -12.87 -0.88
N LEU A 21 -11.63 -13.41 -1.52
CA LEU A 21 -11.75 -14.24 -2.71
C LEU A 21 -12.47 -15.56 -2.42
N GLU A 22 -12.24 -16.16 -1.26
CA GLU A 22 -12.88 -17.40 -0.82
C GLU A 22 -14.42 -17.26 -0.73
N GLN A 23 -14.92 -16.08 -0.32
CA GLN A 23 -16.36 -15.78 -0.32
C GLN A 23 -16.98 -15.77 -1.72
N LEU A 24 -16.17 -15.61 -2.76
CA LEU A 24 -16.56 -15.72 -4.17
C LEU A 24 -16.31 -17.11 -4.76
N GLY A 25 -15.96 -18.09 -3.92
CA GLY A 25 -15.60 -19.45 -4.37
C GLY A 25 -14.22 -19.53 -5.01
N ILE A 26 -13.40 -18.49 -4.89
CA ILE A 26 -12.03 -18.46 -5.44
C ILE A 26 -11.07 -18.90 -4.33
N THR A 27 -10.65 -20.16 -4.38
CA THR A 27 -9.75 -20.75 -3.40
C THR A 27 -8.42 -21.17 -4.04
N CYS A 28 -7.38 -21.30 -3.22
CA CYS A 28 -6.13 -21.93 -3.61
C CYS A 28 -5.64 -22.78 -2.42
N GLU A 29 -5.98 -24.09 -2.46
CA GLU A 29 -5.68 -25.02 -1.37
C GLU A 29 -4.19 -25.10 -1.06
N GLU A 30 -3.34 -25.01 -2.10
CA GLU A 30 -1.89 -25.00 -1.94
C GLU A 30 -1.38 -23.86 -1.03
N MET A 31 -2.10 -22.73 -0.94
CA MET A 31 -1.72 -21.59 -0.09
C MET A 31 -2.10 -21.79 1.39
N LYS A 32 -2.88 -22.81 1.71
CA LYS A 32 -3.25 -23.14 3.10
C LYS A 32 -2.13 -23.86 3.83
N ASP A 33 -1.22 -24.51 3.12
CA ASP A 33 -0.02 -25.14 3.67
C ASP A 33 1.01 -24.06 4.06
N LYS A 34 1.12 -23.83 5.38
CA LYS A 34 2.04 -22.83 5.96
C LYS A 34 3.51 -23.24 5.88
N ASP A 35 3.79 -24.53 5.72
CA ASP A 35 5.15 -25.07 5.67
C ASP A 35 5.65 -25.17 4.21
N SER A 36 4.82 -24.85 3.26
CA SER A 36 5.15 -24.86 1.83
C SER A 36 6.24 -23.84 1.50
N ARG A 37 7.28 -24.31 0.82
CA ARG A 37 8.34 -23.46 0.23
C ARG A 37 8.05 -23.08 -1.22
N LYS A 38 6.86 -23.40 -1.74
CA LYS A 38 6.44 -23.00 -3.08
C LYS A 38 6.42 -21.47 -3.19
N LEU A 39 6.83 -20.97 -4.35
CA LEU A 39 6.78 -19.54 -4.68
C LEU A 39 5.55 -19.20 -5.51
N ILE A 40 5.03 -20.17 -6.27
CA ILE A 40 3.84 -20.04 -7.12
C ILE A 40 2.85 -21.12 -6.69
N PHE A 41 1.62 -20.70 -6.49
CA PHE A 41 0.49 -21.54 -6.11
C PHE A 41 -0.55 -21.53 -7.23
N VAL A 42 -1.12 -22.67 -7.55
CA VAL A 42 -1.97 -22.84 -8.73
C VAL A 42 -3.34 -23.39 -8.35
N ASN A 43 -4.38 -22.80 -8.89
CA ASN A 43 -5.70 -23.38 -8.98
C ASN A 43 -5.96 -23.75 -10.44
N GLU A 44 -5.88 -25.04 -10.76
CA GLU A 44 -6.02 -25.54 -12.14
C GLU A 44 -7.45 -25.40 -12.67
N GLU A 45 -8.45 -25.59 -11.83
CA GLU A 45 -9.87 -25.53 -12.20
C GLU A 45 -10.26 -24.12 -12.64
N LEU A 46 -9.91 -23.10 -11.85
CA LEU A 46 -10.21 -21.70 -12.13
C LEU A 46 -9.18 -21.03 -13.04
N LYS A 47 -8.10 -21.74 -13.40
CA LYS A 47 -6.96 -21.18 -14.17
C LYS A 47 -6.40 -19.90 -13.51
N LEU A 48 -6.09 -20.01 -12.21
CA LEU A 48 -5.50 -18.94 -11.42
C LEU A 48 -4.13 -19.33 -10.91
N LYS A 49 -3.26 -18.35 -10.83
CA LYS A 49 -1.94 -18.45 -10.18
C LYS A 49 -1.80 -17.35 -9.13
N PHE A 50 -1.13 -17.68 -8.04
CA PHE A 50 -0.85 -16.74 -6.97
C PHE A 50 0.62 -16.81 -6.59
N PHE A 51 1.20 -15.68 -6.27
CA PHE A 51 2.47 -15.62 -5.58
C PHE A 51 2.50 -14.49 -4.54
N LEU A 52 3.39 -14.63 -3.56
CA LEU A 52 3.53 -13.68 -2.48
C LEU A 52 4.83 -12.89 -2.64
N ALA A 53 4.72 -11.56 -2.69
CA ALA A 53 5.85 -10.66 -2.83
C ALA A 53 5.96 -9.66 -1.67
N LYS A 54 7.06 -8.91 -1.58
CA LYS A 54 7.14 -7.73 -0.73
C LYS A 54 6.24 -6.63 -1.31
N GLY A 55 5.61 -5.83 -0.44
CA GLY A 55 4.70 -4.77 -0.87
C GLY A 55 5.25 -3.89 -2.00
N PRO A 56 6.45 -3.29 -1.85
CA PRO A 56 7.04 -2.43 -2.88
C PRO A 56 7.27 -3.11 -4.24
N ASP A 57 7.41 -4.43 -4.26
CA ASP A 57 7.66 -5.18 -5.50
C ASP A 57 6.36 -5.48 -6.28
N VAL A 58 5.21 -5.52 -5.60
CA VAL A 58 3.93 -5.89 -6.23
C VAL A 58 3.57 -5.01 -7.44
N PRO A 59 3.65 -3.68 -7.36
CA PRO A 59 3.36 -2.82 -8.51
C PRO A 59 4.28 -3.10 -9.70
N THR A 60 5.54 -3.41 -9.44
CA THR A 60 6.51 -3.77 -10.49
C THR A 60 6.11 -5.06 -11.20
N TYR A 61 5.74 -6.13 -10.47
CA TYR A 61 5.26 -7.36 -11.09
C TYR A 61 4.02 -7.15 -11.95
N VAL A 62 3.13 -6.26 -11.52
CA VAL A 62 1.91 -5.93 -12.26
C VAL A 62 2.24 -5.08 -13.49
N GLU A 63 3.04 -4.03 -13.37
CA GLU A 63 3.44 -3.17 -14.49
C GLU A 63 4.08 -3.97 -15.63
N TYR A 64 5.01 -4.87 -15.30
CA TYR A 64 5.71 -5.70 -16.30
C TYR A 64 4.91 -6.92 -16.79
N GLY A 65 3.66 -7.10 -16.34
CA GLY A 65 2.79 -8.20 -16.78
C GLY A 65 3.19 -9.59 -16.25
N ALA A 66 4.11 -9.66 -15.29
CA ALA A 66 4.41 -10.90 -14.57
C ALA A 66 3.24 -11.32 -13.66
N ALA A 67 2.44 -10.35 -13.23
CA ALA A 67 1.12 -10.54 -12.65
C ALA A 67 0.09 -9.71 -13.42
N ASP A 68 -1.11 -10.27 -13.56
CA ASP A 68 -2.25 -9.57 -14.15
C ASP A 68 -2.90 -8.62 -13.15
N ILE A 69 -2.96 -9.07 -11.89
CA ILE A 69 -3.63 -8.42 -10.78
C ILE A 69 -2.68 -8.35 -9.59
N GLY A 70 -2.70 -7.26 -8.87
CA GLY A 70 -1.98 -7.11 -7.60
C GLY A 70 -2.88 -6.60 -6.48
N VAL A 71 -2.54 -6.95 -5.24
CA VAL A 71 -3.14 -6.34 -4.06
C VAL A 71 -2.05 -5.79 -3.16
N VAL A 72 -2.13 -4.49 -2.89
CA VAL A 72 -1.11 -3.71 -2.20
C VAL A 72 -1.72 -2.52 -1.48
N GLY A 73 -1.01 -1.91 -0.53
CA GLY A 73 -1.44 -0.67 0.12
C GLY A 73 -1.42 0.53 -0.83
N LYS A 74 -2.32 1.48 -0.64
CA LYS A 74 -2.36 2.74 -1.40
C LYS A 74 -1.05 3.53 -1.27
N ASP A 75 -0.41 3.50 -0.11
CA ASP A 75 0.91 4.05 0.16
C ASP A 75 1.97 3.55 -0.84
N THR A 76 1.97 2.25 -1.07
CA THR A 76 2.92 1.63 -2.01
C THR A 76 2.65 2.05 -3.46
N ILE A 77 1.39 2.14 -3.88
CA ILE A 77 1.04 2.63 -5.23
C ILE A 77 1.56 4.06 -5.43
N MET A 78 1.33 4.92 -4.45
CA MET A 78 1.75 6.33 -4.49
C MET A 78 3.27 6.48 -4.47
N GLU A 79 3.95 5.70 -3.63
CA GLU A 79 5.40 5.79 -3.47
C GLU A 79 6.14 5.22 -4.69
N GLU A 80 5.75 4.04 -5.17
CA GLU A 80 6.41 3.40 -6.32
C GLU A 80 6.09 4.09 -7.64
N GLY A 81 4.90 4.67 -7.78
CA GLY A 81 4.47 5.45 -8.94
C GLY A 81 4.55 4.71 -10.26
N ARG A 82 4.23 3.41 -10.24
CA ARG A 82 4.23 2.53 -11.41
C ARG A 82 2.98 2.73 -12.27
N GLU A 83 3.09 2.42 -13.55
CA GLU A 83 1.98 2.50 -14.49
C GLU A 83 1.06 1.28 -14.38
N VAL A 84 0.13 1.34 -13.44
CA VAL A 84 -0.87 0.31 -13.18
C VAL A 84 -2.26 0.93 -13.04
N HIS A 85 -3.31 0.18 -13.34
CA HIS A 85 -4.68 0.62 -13.08
C HIS A 85 -5.08 0.28 -11.65
N GLU A 86 -5.32 1.27 -10.81
CA GLU A 86 -5.99 1.09 -9.52
C GLU A 86 -7.49 0.97 -9.78
N VAL A 87 -8.07 -0.20 -9.51
CA VAL A 87 -9.44 -0.54 -9.95
C VAL A 87 -10.45 -0.69 -8.82
N LEU A 88 -9.99 -0.98 -7.59
CA LEU A 88 -10.88 -1.20 -6.46
C LEU A 88 -10.21 -0.88 -5.12
N ASP A 89 -10.92 -0.15 -4.27
CA ASP A 89 -10.63 -0.03 -2.85
C ASP A 89 -11.23 -1.23 -2.11
N LEU A 90 -10.39 -2.04 -1.48
CA LEU A 90 -10.80 -3.25 -0.77
C LEU A 90 -11.33 -2.97 0.64
N ARG A 91 -11.30 -1.71 1.09
CA ARG A 91 -11.83 -1.20 2.37
C ARG A 91 -11.31 -1.89 3.63
N PHE A 92 -10.13 -2.51 3.55
CA PHE A 92 -9.44 -3.05 4.71
C PHE A 92 -7.99 -2.56 4.77
N GLY A 93 -7.34 -2.74 5.94
CA GLY A 93 -6.00 -2.20 6.17
C GLY A 93 -6.00 -0.68 6.24
N ASN A 94 -7.12 -0.10 6.72
CA ASN A 94 -7.31 1.33 6.83
C ASN A 94 -6.28 1.95 7.78
N CYS A 95 -5.62 2.97 7.31
CA CYS A 95 -4.66 3.81 8.03
C CYS A 95 -4.59 5.18 7.34
N ARG A 96 -3.65 6.02 7.74
CA ARG A 96 -3.46 7.34 7.12
C ARG A 96 -1.98 7.65 7.01
N MET A 97 -1.61 8.36 5.95
CA MET A 97 -0.31 9.02 5.84
C MET A 97 -0.38 10.33 6.59
N CYS A 98 0.57 10.58 7.47
CA CYS A 98 0.58 11.76 8.32
C CYS A 98 1.96 12.41 8.38
N VAL A 99 1.98 13.72 8.58
CA VAL A 99 3.15 14.43 9.10
C VAL A 99 3.09 14.35 10.62
N CYS A 100 4.11 13.80 11.24
CA CYS A 100 4.18 13.62 12.68
C CYS A 100 5.48 14.20 13.24
N GLY A 101 5.43 14.61 14.52
CA GLY A 101 6.61 15.18 15.18
C GLY A 101 6.29 15.60 16.61
N PRO A 102 7.25 16.22 17.31
CA PRO A 102 6.98 16.85 18.59
C PRO A 102 6.04 18.04 18.41
N LYS A 103 5.22 18.33 19.40
CA LYS A 103 4.25 19.45 19.35
C LYS A 103 4.88 20.80 18.96
N SER A 104 6.11 21.03 19.38
CA SER A 104 6.88 22.24 19.03
C SER A 104 7.12 22.40 17.52
N ALA A 105 7.14 21.32 16.74
CA ALA A 105 7.34 21.38 15.29
C ALA A 105 6.11 21.94 14.54
N GLN A 106 4.94 22.05 15.19
CA GLN A 106 3.74 22.62 14.59
C GLN A 106 3.96 24.07 14.10
N GLU A 107 4.72 24.86 14.85
CA GLU A 107 5.00 26.26 14.46
C GLU A 107 5.93 26.34 13.26
N LEU A 108 6.93 25.46 13.16
CA LEU A 108 7.82 25.37 11.99
C LEU A 108 7.04 25.09 10.69
N LEU A 109 6.04 24.21 10.78
CA LEU A 109 5.16 23.90 9.65
C LEU A 109 4.29 25.10 9.25
N LYS A 110 3.77 25.87 10.21
CA LYS A 110 2.96 27.09 9.94
C LYS A 110 3.76 28.20 9.27
N HIS A 111 4.98 28.42 9.73
CA HIS A 111 5.84 29.48 9.22
C HIS A 111 6.58 29.10 7.94
N ARG A 112 6.39 27.87 7.45
CA ARG A 112 7.05 27.34 6.24
C ARG A 112 8.57 27.45 6.29
N GLU A 113 9.14 27.26 7.47
CA GLU A 113 10.59 27.22 7.63
C GLU A 113 11.19 26.04 6.86
N LEU A 114 12.47 26.14 6.53
CA LEU A 114 13.20 25.00 5.96
C LEU A 114 13.39 23.95 7.05
N ILE A 115 12.71 22.82 6.91
CA ILE A 115 12.73 21.71 7.86
C ILE A 115 13.24 20.44 7.18
N ARG A 116 13.78 19.54 8.00
CA ARG A 116 14.15 18.18 7.58
C ARG A 116 12.98 17.25 7.87
N VAL A 117 12.66 16.42 6.89
CA VAL A 117 11.55 15.45 6.91
C VAL A 117 12.12 14.05 6.74
N ALA A 118 12.12 13.24 7.79
CA ALA A 118 12.53 11.84 7.66
C ALA A 118 11.33 10.98 7.27
N THR A 119 11.53 10.06 6.34
CA THR A 119 10.44 9.22 5.82
C THR A 119 10.94 7.96 5.11
N LYS A 120 10.10 6.94 5.10
CA LYS A 120 10.23 5.80 4.20
C LYS A 120 9.60 6.08 2.82
N TYR A 121 8.83 7.16 2.70
CA TYR A 121 7.98 7.52 1.56
C TYR A 121 8.40 8.87 0.96
N PRO A 122 9.62 8.98 0.38
CA PRO A 122 10.15 10.25 -0.13
C PRO A 122 9.33 10.85 -1.26
N ARG A 123 8.71 10.04 -2.13
CA ARG A 123 7.87 10.54 -3.22
C ARG A 123 6.57 11.14 -2.68
N ILE A 124 5.91 10.47 -1.73
CA ILE A 124 4.70 11.00 -1.08
C ILE A 124 5.02 12.27 -0.31
N ALA A 125 6.09 12.28 0.47
CA ALA A 125 6.51 13.47 1.20
C ALA A 125 6.82 14.64 0.28
N LYS A 126 7.54 14.40 -0.83
CA LYS A 126 7.84 15.41 -1.84
C LYS A 126 6.56 15.97 -2.46
N ASP A 127 5.64 15.10 -2.88
CA ASP A 127 4.37 15.55 -3.46
C ASP A 127 3.59 16.42 -2.48
N TYR A 128 3.48 16.00 -1.22
CA TYR A 128 2.77 16.75 -0.19
C TYR A 128 3.39 18.13 0.06
N PHE A 129 4.68 18.20 0.36
CA PHE A 129 5.32 19.46 0.72
C PHE A 129 5.50 20.40 -0.48
N TYR A 130 6.01 19.88 -1.61
CA TYR A 130 6.29 20.75 -2.76
C TYR A 130 5.05 21.09 -3.59
N ASN A 131 4.21 20.09 -3.92
CA ASN A 131 3.11 20.31 -4.85
C ASN A 131 1.83 20.79 -4.16
N GLN A 132 1.54 20.30 -2.94
CA GLN A 132 0.30 20.65 -2.25
C GLN A 132 0.49 21.84 -1.30
N LYS A 133 1.55 21.83 -0.48
CA LYS A 133 1.82 22.91 0.48
C LYS A 133 2.66 24.06 -0.07
N HIS A 134 3.34 23.86 -1.20
CA HIS A 134 4.32 24.81 -1.74
C HIS A 134 5.39 25.22 -0.72
N GLN A 135 5.88 24.25 0.03
CA GLN A 135 6.91 24.40 1.05
C GLN A 135 8.16 23.60 0.67
N THR A 136 9.31 24.23 0.67
CA THR A 136 10.61 23.56 0.47
C THR A 136 11.03 22.86 1.75
N VAL A 137 11.39 21.58 1.64
CA VAL A 137 11.87 20.76 2.76
C VAL A 137 13.07 19.92 2.32
N GLU A 138 13.92 19.54 3.28
CA GLU A 138 14.95 18.53 3.05
C GLU A 138 14.39 17.15 3.40
N ILE A 139 14.34 16.24 2.41
CA ILE A 139 13.81 14.89 2.62
C ILE A 139 14.94 13.91 2.90
N ILE A 140 14.88 13.25 4.04
CA ILE A 140 15.84 12.24 4.49
C ILE A 140 15.16 10.87 4.41
N LYS A 141 15.61 10.02 3.47
CA LYS A 141 15.06 8.67 3.33
C LYS A 141 15.63 7.74 4.41
N LEU A 142 14.73 7.09 5.14
CA LEU A 142 15.02 5.98 6.05
C LEU A 142 14.27 4.72 5.61
N ASN A 143 14.68 3.54 6.11
CA ASN A 143 14.07 2.27 5.75
C ASN A 143 13.14 1.68 6.82
N GLY A 144 13.15 2.25 8.03
CA GLY A 144 12.32 1.83 9.17
C GLY A 144 12.69 2.60 10.43
N SER A 145 11.93 2.40 11.50
CA SER A 145 12.06 3.13 12.78
C SER A 145 12.11 4.64 12.59
N ILE A 146 11.20 5.13 11.77
CA ILE A 146 11.20 6.54 11.32
C ILE A 146 11.01 7.50 12.51
N GLU A 147 10.23 7.06 13.53
CA GLU A 147 9.95 7.82 14.75
C GLU A 147 11.22 8.19 15.55
N LEU A 148 12.31 7.46 15.32
CA LEU A 148 13.59 7.75 15.97
C LEU A 148 14.19 9.08 15.47
N ALA A 149 13.93 9.47 14.24
CA ALA A 149 14.57 10.63 13.61
C ALA A 149 14.38 11.95 14.39
N PRO A 150 13.17 12.34 14.83
CA PRO A 150 13.00 13.55 15.66
C PRO A 150 13.64 13.42 17.03
N LEU A 151 13.68 12.23 17.61
CA LEU A 151 14.20 12.01 18.96
C LEU A 151 15.72 12.19 19.05
N VAL A 152 16.43 11.87 17.95
CA VAL A 152 17.89 12.02 17.85
C VAL A 152 18.32 13.31 17.13
N GLY A 153 17.37 14.19 16.79
CA GLY A 153 17.66 15.47 16.13
C GLY A 153 18.08 15.34 14.65
N LEU A 154 17.75 14.22 13.99
CA LEU A 154 18.02 14.02 12.56
C LEU A 154 17.04 14.82 11.68
N ALA A 155 15.79 14.94 12.10
CA ALA A 155 14.74 15.67 11.38
C ALA A 155 13.78 16.34 12.37
N GLU A 156 13.13 17.40 11.95
CA GLU A 156 12.14 18.11 12.76
C GLU A 156 10.80 17.36 12.78
N VAL A 157 10.45 16.74 11.65
CA VAL A 157 9.20 15.97 11.47
C VAL A 157 9.44 14.70 10.67
N ILE A 158 8.47 13.82 10.70
CA ILE A 158 8.43 12.61 9.88
C ILE A 158 7.18 12.59 9.00
N VAL A 159 7.22 11.88 7.87
CA VAL A 159 6.05 11.46 7.11
C VAL A 159 5.97 9.94 7.19
N ASP A 160 4.94 9.43 7.83
CA ASP A 160 4.78 7.99 8.04
C ASP A 160 3.31 7.58 8.14
N ILE A 161 3.08 6.26 8.09
CA ILE A 161 1.76 5.64 8.22
C ILE A 161 1.36 5.61 9.70
N VAL A 162 0.15 6.06 9.98
CA VAL A 162 -0.45 6.00 11.30
C VAL A 162 -1.73 5.16 11.25
N GLU A 163 -1.75 4.03 11.95
CA GLU A 163 -2.94 3.20 12.14
C GLU A 163 -3.67 3.59 13.44
N THR A 164 -3.02 3.41 14.60
CA THR A 164 -3.58 3.75 15.91
C THR A 164 -2.92 4.95 16.59
N GLY A 165 -1.69 5.28 16.19
CA GLY A 165 -0.89 6.33 16.80
C GLY A 165 -0.23 5.95 18.14
N SER A 166 -0.30 4.69 18.58
CA SER A 166 0.30 4.25 19.85
C SER A 166 1.80 4.46 19.90
N THR A 167 2.52 4.08 18.82
CA THR A 167 3.98 4.29 18.73
C THR A 167 4.37 5.77 18.84
N LEU A 168 3.62 6.66 18.20
CA LEU A 168 3.85 8.10 18.29
C LEU A 168 3.69 8.58 19.73
N LYS A 169 2.60 8.19 20.38
CA LYS A 169 2.29 8.60 21.76
C LYS A 169 3.35 8.13 22.76
N GLU A 170 3.81 6.87 22.64
CA GLU A 170 4.88 6.33 23.49
C GLU A 170 6.18 7.12 23.35
N ASN A 171 6.44 7.69 22.18
CA ASN A 171 7.64 8.47 21.89
C ASN A 171 7.43 9.98 21.96
N LYS A 172 6.34 10.46 22.59
CA LYS A 172 6.00 11.89 22.73
C LYS A 172 5.91 12.64 21.40
N LEU A 173 5.54 11.92 20.36
CA LEU A 173 5.22 12.47 19.05
C LEU A 173 3.71 12.50 18.86
N GLU A 174 3.23 13.40 18.03
CA GLU A 174 1.81 13.50 17.67
C GLU A 174 1.63 13.70 16.16
N VAL A 175 0.42 13.44 15.68
CA VAL A 175 0.03 13.78 14.32
C VAL A 175 -0.13 15.30 14.24
N LEU A 176 0.65 15.92 13.39
CA LEU A 176 0.62 17.38 13.15
C LEU A 176 -0.30 17.71 11.97
N GLU A 177 -0.25 16.92 10.92
CA GLU A 177 -1.09 17.07 9.73
C GLU A 177 -1.43 15.69 9.14
N GLU A 178 -2.61 15.57 8.56
CA GLU A 178 -3.01 14.39 7.79
C GLU A 178 -2.77 14.64 6.30
N VAL A 179 -2.01 13.75 5.65
CA VAL A 179 -1.70 13.85 4.21
C VAL A 179 -2.82 13.21 3.38
N CYS A 180 -3.14 11.94 3.65
CA CYS A 180 -4.22 11.23 2.98
C CYS A 180 -4.63 9.95 3.71
N PRO A 181 -5.90 9.48 3.51
CA PRO A 181 -6.32 8.17 3.94
C PRO A 181 -5.71 7.07 3.06
N LEU A 182 -5.46 5.91 3.65
CA LEU A 182 -4.86 4.75 3.01
C LEU A 182 -5.68 3.49 3.29
N SER A 183 -5.72 2.59 2.32
CA SER A 183 -6.32 1.26 2.43
C SER A 183 -5.69 0.29 1.43
N ALA A 184 -6.04 -0.99 1.51
CA ALA A 184 -5.64 -1.98 0.51
C ALA A 184 -6.35 -1.72 -0.82
N ARG A 185 -5.61 -1.81 -1.92
CA ARG A 185 -6.08 -1.56 -3.29
C ARG A 185 -5.81 -2.76 -4.18
N MET A 186 -6.75 -3.02 -5.07
CA MET A 186 -6.55 -3.92 -6.20
C MET A 186 -6.03 -3.11 -7.38
N ILE A 187 -4.92 -3.55 -7.93
CA ILE A 187 -4.29 -2.98 -9.13
C ILE A 187 -4.26 -4.02 -10.25
N VAL A 188 -4.30 -3.55 -11.49
CA VAL A 188 -4.35 -4.40 -12.68
C VAL A 188 -3.36 -3.89 -13.73
N ASN A 189 -2.70 -4.82 -14.41
CA ASN A 189 -1.87 -4.51 -15.57
C ASN A 189 -2.74 -3.96 -16.71
N PRO A 190 -2.37 -2.82 -17.36
CA PRO A 190 -3.17 -2.21 -18.41
C PRO A 190 -3.43 -3.12 -19.63
N VAL A 191 -2.46 -3.97 -20.00
CA VAL A 191 -2.59 -4.91 -21.11
C VAL A 191 -3.51 -6.06 -20.71
N SER A 192 -3.33 -6.64 -19.52
CA SER A 192 -4.19 -7.70 -18.98
C SER A 192 -5.64 -7.24 -18.86
N MET A 193 -5.86 -5.97 -18.46
CA MET A 193 -7.20 -5.38 -18.40
C MET A 193 -7.92 -5.37 -19.75
N ARG A 194 -7.18 -5.31 -20.85
CA ARG A 194 -7.73 -5.38 -22.21
C ARG A 194 -7.92 -6.83 -22.68
N LEU A 195 -6.91 -7.68 -22.47
CA LEU A 195 -6.89 -9.07 -22.96
C LEU A 195 -7.86 -9.98 -22.18
N GLU A 196 -8.02 -9.79 -20.89
CA GLU A 196 -8.87 -10.58 -19.98
C GLU A 196 -10.04 -9.74 -19.43
N ASN A 197 -10.52 -8.80 -20.24
CA ASN A 197 -11.48 -7.76 -19.84
C ASN A 197 -12.70 -8.30 -19.10
N GLU A 198 -13.36 -9.32 -19.68
CA GLU A 198 -14.58 -9.90 -19.10
C GLU A 198 -14.31 -10.55 -17.74
N ARG A 199 -13.24 -11.35 -17.63
CA ARG A 199 -12.89 -12.04 -16.39
C ARG A 199 -12.51 -11.06 -15.28
N ILE A 200 -11.69 -10.05 -15.63
CA ILE A 200 -11.23 -9.05 -14.65
C ILE A 200 -12.39 -8.15 -14.21
N LYS A 201 -13.26 -7.72 -15.14
CA LYS A 201 -14.44 -6.92 -14.81
C LYS A 201 -15.46 -7.69 -13.97
N ASP A 202 -15.70 -8.95 -14.28
CA ASP A 202 -16.60 -9.82 -13.48
C ASP A 202 -16.07 -9.94 -12.05
N LEU A 203 -14.77 -10.21 -11.89
CA LEU A 203 -14.14 -10.27 -10.58
C LEU A 203 -14.25 -8.96 -9.80
N ILE A 204 -13.95 -7.81 -10.46
CA ILE A 204 -14.07 -6.49 -9.84
C ILE A 204 -15.52 -6.23 -9.40
N SER A 205 -16.49 -6.57 -10.24
CA SER A 205 -17.91 -6.36 -9.94
C SER A 205 -18.37 -7.19 -8.75
N LYS A 206 -18.00 -8.46 -8.69
CA LYS A 206 -18.30 -9.37 -7.59
C LYS A 206 -17.65 -8.91 -6.28
N LEU A 207 -16.37 -8.54 -6.32
CA LEU A 207 -15.67 -8.01 -5.15
C LEU A 207 -16.29 -6.69 -4.67
N ARG A 208 -16.67 -5.81 -5.58
CA ARG A 208 -17.32 -4.54 -5.25
C ARG A 208 -18.66 -4.74 -4.54
N ALA A 209 -19.50 -5.66 -5.04
CA ALA A 209 -20.77 -6.01 -4.42
C ALA A 209 -20.54 -6.54 -2.99
N LEU A 210 -19.64 -7.50 -2.83
CA LEU A 210 -19.30 -8.08 -1.53
C LEU A 210 -18.79 -7.05 -0.51
N ILE A 211 -17.97 -6.09 -0.96
CA ILE A 211 -17.42 -5.04 -0.09
C ILE A 211 -18.47 -3.97 0.29
N GLN A 212 -19.49 -3.78 -0.53
CA GLN A 212 -20.58 -2.83 -0.24
C GLN A 212 -21.62 -3.40 0.73
N GLU A 213 -21.75 -4.72 0.77
CA GLU A 213 -22.67 -5.43 1.67
C GLU A 213 -22.06 -5.68 3.08
N ALA A 214 -20.78 -5.54 3.25
CA ALA A 214 -20.02 -5.75 4.49
C ALA A 214 -19.83 -4.46 5.29
#